data_70fd83e91cf4d88eac09d74025cd2df3
#
_entry.id   70fd83e91cf4d88eac09d74025cd2df3
#
_cell.length_a   1.000
_cell.length_b   1.000
_cell.length_c   1.000
_cell.angle_alpha   90.00
_cell.angle_beta   90.00
_cell.angle_gamma   90.00
#
_symmetry.space_group_name_H-M   'P 1'
#
loop_
_entity.id
_entity.type
_entity.pdbx_description
1 polymer ?
#
loop_
_entity_poly.entity_id
_entity_poly.type
_entity_poly.pdbx_seq_one_letter_code
_entity_poly.pdbx_strand_id
1 'polypeptide(L)'
;RNVDHTIKCIELAYALGIPTIRVNTGRWGTSKSFDDLMAKKGIEPRLEGYTDEDGFGWVQEGFEKCLPAAERCGVVMGLENHWGLGRTAAGVLRVINEIDSPWLRATLDTGNFLEDQYAQYEQLAPEAVLVQAKTYYGGGTWYTLEIDYDRVAEILRRANYRGYISLEFEGKEDHQTAVPKSLELLRRAFNA
;
A
#
# COMPACT_ATOMS: atom_id res chain seq x y z
N ARG A 1 -14.07 5.82 15.43
CA ARG A 1 -12.73 6.37 15.68
C ARG A 1 -11.84 6.34 14.43
N ASN A 2 -11.65 5.19 13.77
CA ASN A 2 -10.80 5.12 12.59
C ASN A 2 -11.40 5.88 11.40
N VAL A 3 -12.70 5.76 11.15
CA VAL A 3 -13.43 6.53 10.13
C VAL A 3 -13.26 8.03 10.35
N ASP A 4 -13.52 8.52 11.57
CA ASP A 4 -13.40 9.96 11.88
C ASP A 4 -11.95 10.46 11.68
N HIS A 5 -10.97 9.61 11.99
CA HIS A 5 -9.57 9.95 11.76
C HIS A 5 -9.27 10.03 10.26
N THR A 6 -9.71 9.05 9.47
CA THR A 6 -9.53 9.04 8.01
C THR A 6 -10.18 10.26 7.36
N ILE A 7 -11.39 10.62 7.77
CA ILE A 7 -12.07 11.83 7.28
C ILE A 7 -11.24 13.09 7.56
N LYS A 8 -10.69 13.23 8.77
CA LYS A 8 -9.79 14.36 9.12
C LYS A 8 -8.51 14.36 8.27
N CYS A 9 -7.94 13.18 7.96
CA CYS A 9 -6.78 13.08 7.08
C CYS A 9 -7.13 13.52 5.65
N ILE A 10 -8.31 13.16 5.13
CA ILE A 10 -8.81 13.61 3.83
C ILE A 10 -8.95 15.15 3.80
N GLU A 11 -9.57 15.74 4.83
CA GLU A 11 -9.76 17.18 4.93
C GLU A 11 -8.43 17.93 5.06
N LEU A 12 -7.47 17.37 5.81
CA LEU A 12 -6.12 17.92 5.91
C LEU A 12 -5.36 17.83 4.59
N ALA A 13 -5.45 16.70 3.89
CA ALA A 13 -4.86 16.52 2.57
C ALA A 13 -5.39 17.57 1.58
N TYR A 14 -6.70 17.78 1.56
CA TYR A 14 -7.33 18.84 0.77
C TYR A 14 -6.74 20.22 1.10
N ALA A 15 -6.66 20.58 2.39
CA ALA A 15 -6.11 21.87 2.82
C ALA A 15 -4.64 22.06 2.43
N LEU A 16 -3.89 20.97 2.30
CA LEU A 16 -2.47 20.98 1.90
C LEU A 16 -2.27 20.81 0.39
N GLY A 17 -3.33 20.65 -0.40
CA GLY A 17 -3.26 20.39 -1.84
C GLY A 17 -2.72 18.99 -2.18
N ILE A 18 -2.84 18.02 -1.28
CA ILE A 18 -2.39 16.64 -1.47
C ILE A 18 -3.53 15.83 -2.10
N PRO A 19 -3.34 15.24 -3.30
CA PRO A 19 -4.44 14.59 -4.03
C PRO A 19 -4.79 13.19 -3.54
N THR A 20 -3.92 12.54 -2.76
CA THR A 20 -4.08 11.14 -2.37
C THR A 20 -3.57 10.91 -0.96
N ILE A 21 -4.33 10.17 -0.15
CA ILE A 21 -3.87 9.66 1.14
C ILE A 21 -3.76 8.14 1.11
N ARG A 22 -2.79 7.59 1.84
CA ARG A 22 -2.66 6.16 2.06
C ARG A 22 -3.66 5.67 3.12
N VAL A 23 -4.33 4.57 2.83
CA VAL A 23 -5.19 3.84 3.77
C VAL A 23 -4.88 2.34 3.70
N ASN A 24 -5.27 1.56 4.71
CA ASN A 24 -5.14 0.10 4.70
C ASN A 24 -6.32 -0.60 5.37
N THR A 25 -6.42 -1.92 5.19
CA THR A 25 -7.51 -2.73 5.74
C THR A 25 -7.45 -2.90 7.25
N GLY A 26 -6.30 -2.58 7.87
CA GLY A 26 -6.03 -3.04 9.23
C GLY A 26 -5.69 -4.53 9.29
N ARG A 27 -5.61 -5.07 10.51
CA ARG A 27 -5.22 -6.46 10.80
C ARG A 27 -6.12 -7.06 11.86
N TRP A 28 -6.13 -8.39 11.97
CA TRP A 28 -6.83 -9.09 13.05
C TRP A 28 -6.26 -8.74 14.44
N GLY A 29 -4.98 -8.39 14.52
CA GLY A 29 -4.31 -8.05 15.77
C GLY A 29 -4.06 -9.25 16.70
N THR A 30 -4.02 -10.44 16.15
CA THR A 30 -3.86 -11.71 16.88
C THR A 30 -2.41 -12.18 16.95
N SER A 31 -1.50 -11.57 16.18
CA SER A 31 -0.06 -11.83 16.28
C SER A 31 0.52 -11.27 17.57
N LYS A 32 1.43 -12.02 18.22
CA LYS A 32 2.03 -11.64 19.51
C LYS A 32 2.97 -10.44 19.38
N SER A 33 3.63 -10.29 18.24
CA SER A 33 4.57 -9.22 17.93
C SER A 33 4.65 -9.00 16.42
N PHE A 34 5.33 -7.95 15.99
CA PHE A 34 5.60 -7.73 14.57
C PHE A 34 6.58 -8.78 14.02
N ASP A 35 7.55 -9.23 14.81
CA ASP A 35 8.46 -10.31 14.42
C ASP A 35 7.70 -11.63 14.19
N ASP A 36 6.73 -11.97 15.04
CA ASP A 36 5.86 -13.16 14.85
C ASP A 36 5.03 -13.04 13.56
N LEU A 37 4.52 -11.84 13.25
CA LEU A 37 3.81 -11.56 12.02
C LEU A 37 4.72 -11.75 10.79
N MET A 38 5.93 -11.20 10.83
CA MET A 38 6.87 -11.29 9.71
C MET A 38 7.41 -12.71 9.52
N ALA A 39 7.66 -13.45 10.59
CA ALA A 39 8.02 -14.87 10.52
C ALA A 39 6.95 -15.72 9.81
N LYS A 40 5.70 -15.25 9.80
CA LYS A 40 4.56 -15.85 9.10
C LYS A 40 4.20 -15.15 7.79
N LYS A 41 5.11 -14.36 7.21
CA LYS A 41 4.90 -13.61 5.96
C LYS A 41 3.65 -12.73 5.97
N GLY A 42 3.37 -12.08 7.10
CA GLY A 42 2.22 -11.20 7.27
C GLY A 42 0.87 -11.91 7.46
N ILE A 43 0.88 -13.25 7.64
CA ILE A 43 -0.34 -14.02 7.87
C ILE A 43 -0.67 -14.01 9.37
N GLU A 44 -1.86 -13.55 9.72
CA GLU A 44 -2.42 -13.59 11.07
C GLU A 44 -3.55 -14.61 11.18
N PRO A 45 -3.66 -15.33 12.31
CA PRO A 45 -4.88 -16.04 12.64
C PRO A 45 -6.06 -15.07 12.70
N ARG A 46 -7.23 -15.52 12.23
CA ARG A 46 -8.46 -14.74 12.39
C ARG A 46 -8.79 -14.56 13.87
N LEU A 47 -9.46 -13.48 14.18
CA LEU A 47 -10.06 -13.30 15.51
C LEU A 47 -11.11 -14.39 15.72
N GLU A 48 -11.12 -14.99 16.92
CA GLU A 48 -12.04 -16.09 17.26
C GLU A 48 -13.50 -15.66 17.07
N GLY A 49 -14.28 -16.51 16.42
CA GLY A 49 -15.69 -16.26 16.12
C GLY A 49 -15.97 -15.44 14.84
N TYR A 50 -14.93 -15.01 14.11
CA TYR A 50 -15.06 -14.21 12.89
C TYR A 50 -14.43 -14.88 11.67
N THR A 51 -14.92 -14.49 10.51
CA THR A 51 -14.46 -14.94 9.19
C THR A 51 -13.78 -13.80 8.42
N ASP A 52 -13.11 -14.12 7.30
CA ASP A 52 -12.57 -13.07 6.42
C ASP A 52 -13.71 -12.23 5.80
N GLU A 53 -14.89 -12.84 5.58
CA GLU A 53 -16.07 -12.12 5.10
C GLU A 53 -16.52 -11.02 6.09
N ASP A 54 -16.53 -11.32 7.39
CA ASP A 54 -16.82 -10.32 8.41
C ASP A 54 -15.79 -9.18 8.35
N GLY A 55 -14.51 -9.53 8.21
CA GLY A 55 -13.42 -8.57 8.09
C GLY A 55 -13.56 -7.68 6.85
N PHE A 56 -13.85 -8.25 5.68
CA PHE A 56 -14.11 -7.49 4.46
C PHE A 56 -15.32 -6.58 4.61
N GLY A 57 -16.43 -7.07 5.18
CA GLY A 57 -17.62 -6.27 5.44
C GLY A 57 -17.32 -5.03 6.31
N TRP A 58 -16.51 -5.18 7.37
CA TRP A 58 -16.11 -4.03 8.21
C TRP A 58 -15.23 -3.02 7.50
N VAL A 59 -14.34 -3.51 6.64
CA VAL A 59 -13.45 -2.66 5.83
C VAL A 59 -14.27 -1.84 4.84
N GLN A 60 -15.19 -2.48 4.13
CA GLN A 60 -16.10 -1.83 3.19
C GLN A 60 -16.96 -0.77 3.87
N GLU A 61 -17.67 -1.13 4.94
CA GLU A 61 -18.48 -0.19 5.72
C GLU A 61 -17.65 1.01 6.20
N GLY A 62 -16.40 0.78 6.59
CA GLY A 62 -15.48 1.82 7.01
C GLY A 62 -15.12 2.79 5.89
N PHE A 63 -14.79 2.29 4.70
CA PHE A 63 -14.46 3.13 3.54
C PHE A 63 -15.68 3.84 2.97
N GLU A 64 -16.83 3.17 2.87
CA GLU A 64 -18.08 3.79 2.42
C GLU A 64 -18.43 5.06 3.24
N LYS A 65 -18.20 5.01 4.55
CA LYS A 65 -18.39 6.19 5.42
C LYS A 65 -17.39 7.32 5.15
N CYS A 66 -16.25 7.03 4.53
CA CYS A 66 -15.23 8.02 4.17
C CYS A 66 -15.45 8.61 2.77
N LEU A 67 -16.13 7.90 1.87
CA LEU A 67 -16.33 8.33 0.47
C LEU A 67 -16.93 9.75 0.32
N PRO A 68 -17.96 10.16 1.08
CA PRO A 68 -18.51 11.52 0.94
C PRO A 68 -17.49 12.63 1.24
N ALA A 69 -16.56 12.38 2.15
CA ALA A 69 -15.48 13.33 2.44
C ALA A 69 -14.42 13.32 1.33
N ALA A 70 -14.05 12.15 0.82
CA ALA A 70 -13.10 11.98 -0.28
C ALA A 70 -13.61 12.69 -1.54
N GLU A 71 -14.85 12.46 -1.92
CA GLU A 71 -15.51 13.12 -3.06
C GLU A 71 -15.58 14.63 -2.91
N ARG A 72 -16.08 15.13 -1.78
CA ARG A 72 -16.18 16.56 -1.49
C ARG A 72 -14.82 17.27 -1.56
N CYS A 73 -13.76 16.61 -1.09
CA CYS A 73 -12.42 17.15 -1.03
C CYS A 73 -11.63 16.90 -2.32
N GLY A 74 -12.06 16.01 -3.22
CA GLY A 74 -11.29 15.60 -4.39
C GLY A 74 -10.00 14.86 -4.01
N VAL A 75 -10.01 14.12 -2.90
CA VAL A 75 -8.84 13.37 -2.38
C VAL A 75 -9.09 11.88 -2.50
N VAL A 76 -8.23 11.17 -3.21
CA VAL A 76 -8.34 9.73 -3.40
C VAL A 76 -7.76 8.98 -2.21
N MET A 77 -8.49 8.01 -1.69
CA MET A 77 -7.99 7.04 -0.73
C MET A 77 -7.22 5.93 -1.48
N GLY A 78 -5.91 5.87 -1.33
CA GLY A 78 -5.06 4.81 -1.89
C GLY A 78 -4.94 3.65 -0.92
N LEU A 79 -5.69 2.56 -1.17
CA LEU A 79 -5.63 1.35 -0.36
C LEU A 79 -4.33 0.59 -0.63
N GLU A 80 -3.49 0.53 0.38
CA GLU A 80 -2.18 -0.09 0.29
C GLU A 80 -2.27 -1.62 0.39
N ASN A 81 -1.47 -2.32 -0.43
CA ASN A 81 -1.16 -3.72 -0.21
C ASN A 81 -0.28 -3.85 1.04
N HIS A 82 -0.92 -4.11 2.17
CA HIS A 82 -0.30 -4.21 3.48
C HIS A 82 -0.88 -5.41 4.26
N TRP A 83 -0.28 -5.74 5.40
CA TRP A 83 -0.69 -6.89 6.23
C TRP A 83 -2.19 -6.87 6.56
N GLY A 84 -2.76 -8.04 6.78
CA GLY A 84 -4.20 -8.23 6.94
C GLY A 84 -4.89 -8.63 5.64
N LEU A 85 -6.10 -8.19 5.41
CA LEU A 85 -6.90 -8.54 4.22
C LEU A 85 -6.31 -7.96 2.92
N GLY A 86 -5.54 -6.87 3.02
CA GLY A 86 -4.80 -6.26 1.92
C GLY A 86 -3.44 -6.90 1.62
N ARG A 87 -3.08 -8.03 2.24
CA ARG A 87 -1.78 -8.70 2.07
C ARG A 87 -1.52 -9.17 0.63
N THR A 88 -2.55 -9.37 -0.15
CA THR A 88 -2.47 -9.79 -1.55
C THR A 88 -3.14 -8.80 -2.48
N ALA A 89 -2.73 -8.77 -3.75
CA ALA A 89 -3.41 -7.97 -4.77
C ALA A 89 -4.90 -8.31 -4.87
N ALA A 90 -5.25 -9.60 -4.79
CA ALA A 90 -6.64 -10.06 -4.79
C ALA A 90 -7.46 -9.47 -3.63
N GLY A 91 -6.88 -9.38 -2.43
CA GLY A 91 -7.55 -8.79 -1.27
C GLY A 91 -7.80 -7.28 -1.44
N VAL A 92 -6.80 -6.55 -1.94
CA VAL A 92 -6.92 -5.10 -2.24
C VAL A 92 -7.96 -4.87 -3.33
N LEU A 93 -7.86 -5.59 -4.45
CA LEU A 93 -8.77 -5.47 -5.59
C LEU A 93 -10.21 -5.85 -5.23
N ARG A 94 -10.39 -6.83 -4.34
CA ARG A 94 -11.72 -7.18 -3.83
C ARG A 94 -12.39 -5.95 -3.21
N VAL A 95 -11.72 -5.27 -2.28
CA VAL A 95 -12.28 -4.07 -1.62
C VAL A 95 -12.56 -2.95 -2.62
N ILE A 96 -11.62 -2.69 -3.55
CA ILE A 96 -11.78 -1.64 -4.56
C ILE A 96 -12.98 -1.95 -5.47
N ASN A 97 -13.11 -3.18 -5.96
CA ASN A 97 -14.16 -3.58 -6.90
C ASN A 97 -15.55 -3.64 -6.24
N GLU A 98 -15.64 -4.09 -4.99
CA GLU A 98 -16.91 -4.18 -4.28
C GLU A 98 -17.45 -2.79 -3.88
N ILE A 99 -16.56 -1.82 -3.61
CA ILE A 99 -16.93 -0.42 -3.35
C ILE A 99 -17.22 0.35 -4.64
N ASP A 100 -16.51 0.02 -5.72
CA ASP A 100 -16.67 0.60 -7.08
C ASP A 100 -16.77 2.14 -7.09
N SER A 101 -15.80 2.80 -6.47
CA SER A 101 -15.75 4.26 -6.36
C SER A 101 -14.45 4.82 -6.94
N PRO A 102 -14.49 5.96 -7.68
CA PRO A 102 -13.27 6.62 -8.15
C PRO A 102 -12.43 7.19 -7.00
N TRP A 103 -12.99 7.30 -5.80
CA TRP A 103 -12.33 7.84 -4.62
C TRP A 103 -11.62 6.78 -3.76
N LEU A 104 -11.69 5.51 -4.16
CA LEU A 104 -10.90 4.42 -3.58
C LEU A 104 -10.13 3.70 -4.67
N ARG A 105 -8.81 3.80 -4.64
CA ARG A 105 -7.87 3.19 -5.58
C ARG A 105 -6.74 2.52 -4.81
N ALA A 106 -5.70 2.05 -5.50
CA ALA A 106 -4.59 1.37 -4.85
C ALA A 106 -3.40 2.30 -4.57
N THR A 107 -2.76 2.12 -3.43
CA THR A 107 -1.33 2.44 -3.22
C THR A 107 -0.55 1.15 -3.40
N LEU A 108 0.29 1.09 -4.44
CA LEU A 108 1.13 -0.06 -4.69
C LEU A 108 2.44 0.09 -3.93
N ASP A 109 2.64 -0.70 -2.88
CA ASP A 109 3.89 -0.80 -2.15
C ASP A 109 4.72 -1.98 -2.69
N THR A 110 5.95 -1.71 -3.10
CA THR A 110 6.82 -2.72 -3.72
C THR A 110 7.50 -3.66 -2.72
N GLY A 111 7.39 -3.38 -1.43
CA GLY A 111 8.04 -4.18 -0.39
C GLY A 111 7.08 -5.05 0.43
N ASN A 112 5.76 -4.97 0.21
CA ASN A 112 4.79 -5.65 1.04
C ASN A 112 4.27 -6.98 0.46
N PHE A 113 4.53 -7.31 -0.79
CA PHE A 113 4.28 -8.63 -1.35
C PHE A 113 5.48 -9.55 -1.10
N LEU A 114 5.37 -10.45 -0.13
CA LEU A 114 6.44 -11.38 0.25
C LEU A 114 6.43 -12.68 -0.58
N GLU A 115 5.48 -12.82 -1.51
CA GLU A 115 5.33 -13.97 -2.41
C GLU A 115 4.85 -13.47 -3.77
N ASP A 116 5.36 -14.04 -4.86
CA ASP A 116 4.95 -13.77 -6.25
C ASP A 116 4.80 -12.27 -6.58
N GLN A 117 5.70 -11.44 -6.05
CA GLN A 117 5.57 -9.98 -6.02
C GLN A 117 5.26 -9.38 -7.40
N TYR A 118 5.95 -9.79 -8.47
CA TYR A 118 5.75 -9.20 -9.79
C TYR A 118 4.38 -9.53 -10.40
N ALA A 119 3.89 -10.75 -10.22
CA ALA A 119 2.54 -11.11 -10.65
C ALA A 119 1.48 -10.31 -9.89
N GLN A 120 1.72 -9.98 -8.64
CA GLN A 120 0.84 -9.15 -7.84
C GLN A 120 0.96 -7.66 -8.23
N TYR A 121 2.15 -7.17 -8.57
CA TYR A 121 2.29 -5.81 -9.13
C TYR A 121 1.51 -5.67 -10.45
N GLU A 122 1.61 -6.66 -11.36
CA GLU A 122 0.87 -6.65 -12.63
C GLU A 122 -0.64 -6.58 -12.43
N GLN A 123 -1.17 -7.26 -11.41
CA GLN A 123 -2.59 -7.21 -11.07
C GLN A 123 -3.01 -5.85 -10.48
N LEU A 124 -2.18 -5.26 -9.61
CA LEU A 124 -2.54 -4.06 -8.85
C LEU A 124 -2.22 -2.76 -9.58
N ALA A 125 -1.23 -2.75 -10.47
CA ALA A 125 -0.75 -1.55 -11.16
C ALA A 125 -1.83 -0.76 -11.91
N PRO A 126 -2.85 -1.38 -12.56
CA PRO A 126 -3.93 -0.64 -13.22
C PRO A 126 -4.75 0.26 -12.29
N GLU A 127 -4.84 -0.10 -11.01
CA GLU A 127 -5.59 0.65 -9.98
C GLU A 127 -4.70 1.61 -9.17
N ALA A 128 -3.38 1.62 -9.42
CA ALA A 128 -2.45 2.40 -8.62
C ALA A 128 -2.59 3.90 -8.85
N VAL A 129 -2.73 4.67 -7.77
CA VAL A 129 -2.70 6.14 -7.75
C VAL A 129 -1.45 6.68 -7.06
N LEU A 130 -0.78 5.84 -6.28
CA LEU A 130 0.51 6.11 -5.64
C LEU A 130 1.33 4.83 -5.65
N VAL A 131 2.65 4.95 -5.84
CA VAL A 131 3.60 3.85 -5.66
C VAL A 131 4.57 4.19 -4.53
N GLN A 132 4.68 3.27 -3.56
CA GLN A 132 5.72 3.31 -2.53
C GLN A 132 6.84 2.35 -2.96
N ALA A 133 8.01 2.93 -3.25
CA ALA A 133 9.17 2.20 -3.74
C ALA A 133 10.12 1.91 -2.59
N LYS A 134 10.10 0.68 -2.06
CA LYS A 134 10.95 0.26 -0.94
C LYS A 134 12.35 -0.07 -1.38
N THR A 135 13.34 0.34 -0.59
CA THR A 135 14.74 -0.03 -0.77
C THR A 135 15.35 -0.50 0.54
N TYR A 136 16.33 -1.42 0.46
CA TYR A 136 16.85 -2.14 1.62
C TYR A 136 18.38 -2.12 1.69
N TYR A 137 19.04 -1.01 1.34
CA TYR A 137 20.51 -0.92 1.43
C TYR A 137 21.00 -1.24 2.85
N GLY A 138 21.99 -2.10 2.96
CA GLY A 138 22.46 -2.64 4.24
C GLY A 138 21.60 -3.74 4.85
N GLY A 139 20.62 -4.26 4.08
CA GLY A 139 19.60 -5.22 4.54
C GLY A 139 18.45 -4.58 5.30
N GLY A 140 17.31 -5.24 5.33
CA GLY A 140 16.12 -4.81 6.08
C GLY A 140 16.15 -5.26 7.53
N THR A 141 15.28 -4.70 8.36
CA THR A 141 15.17 -5.06 9.79
C THR A 141 14.52 -6.43 9.97
N TRP A 142 13.48 -6.74 9.22
CA TRP A 142 12.73 -8.00 9.33
C TRP A 142 12.90 -8.90 8.12
N TYR A 143 13.00 -8.33 6.94
CA TYR A 143 13.22 -9.00 5.67
C TYR A 143 13.95 -8.08 4.71
N THR A 144 14.49 -8.65 3.65
CA THR A 144 15.07 -7.92 2.53
C THR A 144 14.48 -8.50 1.26
N LEU A 145 13.89 -7.67 0.42
CA LEU A 145 13.48 -8.06 -0.92
C LEU A 145 14.47 -7.50 -1.95
N GLU A 146 14.86 -8.34 -2.89
CA GLU A 146 15.51 -7.89 -4.11
C GLU A 146 14.42 -7.42 -5.08
N ILE A 147 14.34 -6.11 -5.30
CA ILE A 147 13.35 -5.50 -6.17
C ILE A 147 14.05 -5.00 -7.43
N ASP A 148 13.73 -5.63 -8.56
CA ASP A 148 14.15 -5.19 -9.89
C ASP A 148 13.26 -4.01 -10.33
N TYR A 149 13.76 -2.79 -10.12
CA TYR A 149 13.03 -1.57 -10.45
C TYR A 149 12.91 -1.32 -11.95
N ASP A 150 13.76 -1.89 -12.79
CA ASP A 150 13.58 -1.82 -14.24
C ASP A 150 12.32 -2.61 -14.65
N ARG A 151 12.13 -3.80 -14.06
CA ARG A 151 10.92 -4.60 -14.24
C ARG A 151 9.67 -3.94 -13.65
N VAL A 152 9.78 -3.35 -12.46
CA VAL A 152 8.65 -2.59 -11.85
C VAL A 152 8.26 -1.43 -12.77
N ALA A 153 9.23 -0.68 -13.28
CA ALA A 153 8.98 0.44 -14.19
C ALA A 153 8.30 -0.02 -15.50
N GLU A 154 8.67 -1.19 -16.03
CA GLU A 154 8.00 -1.77 -17.19
C GLU A 154 6.54 -2.14 -16.90
N ILE A 155 6.26 -2.76 -15.74
CA ILE A 155 4.90 -3.09 -15.32
C ILE A 155 4.05 -1.82 -15.21
N LEU A 156 4.56 -0.78 -14.56
CA LEU A 156 3.84 0.49 -14.37
C LEU A 156 3.62 1.23 -15.71
N ARG A 157 4.59 1.19 -16.63
CA ARG A 157 4.42 1.75 -18.00
C ARG A 157 3.32 1.01 -18.78
N ARG A 158 3.29 -0.33 -18.71
CA ARG A 158 2.23 -1.13 -19.34
C ARG A 158 0.85 -0.83 -18.77
N ALA A 159 0.77 -0.56 -17.48
CA ALA A 159 -0.45 -0.12 -16.80
C ALA A 159 -0.81 1.36 -17.07
N ASN A 160 0.00 2.09 -17.86
CA ASN A 160 -0.15 3.53 -18.11
C ASN A 160 -0.15 4.38 -16.81
N TYR A 161 0.58 3.95 -15.79
CA TYR A 161 0.70 4.68 -14.53
C TYR A 161 1.35 6.05 -14.76
N ARG A 162 0.80 7.11 -14.14
CA ARG A 162 1.23 8.51 -14.28
C ARG A 162 1.40 9.24 -12.93
N GLY A 163 1.31 8.49 -11.83
CA GLY A 163 1.42 9.04 -10.48
C GLY A 163 2.87 9.19 -9.99
N TYR A 164 3.00 9.49 -8.73
CA TYR A 164 4.29 9.63 -8.06
C TYR A 164 4.88 8.28 -7.66
N ILE A 165 6.22 8.18 -7.78
CA ILE A 165 7.02 7.12 -7.18
C ILE A 165 7.64 7.67 -5.90
N SER A 166 7.12 7.27 -4.76
CA SER A 166 7.58 7.72 -3.45
C SER A 166 8.58 6.73 -2.87
N LEU A 167 9.81 7.17 -2.62
CA LEU A 167 10.80 6.34 -1.95
C LEU A 167 10.38 6.03 -0.51
N GLU A 168 10.47 4.76 -0.13
CA GLU A 168 10.40 4.30 1.25
C GLU A 168 11.67 3.49 1.58
N PHE A 169 12.59 4.10 2.30
CA PHE A 169 13.84 3.44 2.70
C PHE A 169 13.66 2.66 4.00
N GLU A 170 13.81 1.34 3.95
CA GLU A 170 13.71 0.44 5.12
C GLU A 170 15.01 -0.35 5.38
N GLY A 171 16.14 0.12 4.83
CA GLY A 171 17.45 -0.51 5.02
C GLY A 171 18.15 -0.09 6.31
N LYS A 172 19.24 -0.80 6.61
CA LYS A 172 20.11 -0.56 7.79
C LYS A 172 21.32 0.31 7.50
N GLU A 173 21.62 0.60 6.23
CA GLU A 173 22.69 1.54 5.86
C GLU A 173 22.31 2.95 6.34
N ASP A 174 23.32 3.77 6.61
CA ASP A 174 23.09 5.17 7.00
C ASP A 174 22.22 5.90 5.95
N HIS A 175 21.14 6.52 6.40
CA HIS A 175 20.14 7.16 5.53
C HIS A 175 20.71 8.33 4.71
N GLN A 176 21.77 9.01 5.20
CA GLN A 176 22.41 10.08 4.44
C GLN A 176 23.11 9.57 3.18
N THR A 177 23.53 8.31 3.18
CA THR A 177 24.13 7.62 2.03
C THR A 177 23.10 6.83 1.23
N ALA A 178 22.24 6.08 1.91
CA ALA A 178 21.31 5.16 1.29
C ALA A 178 20.14 5.84 0.57
N VAL A 179 19.60 6.92 1.11
CA VAL A 179 18.50 7.66 0.47
C VAL A 179 18.93 8.26 -0.89
N PRO A 180 20.07 8.98 -1.01
CA PRO A 180 20.55 9.40 -2.33
C PRO A 180 20.75 8.26 -3.32
N LYS A 181 21.36 7.13 -2.92
CA LYS A 181 21.52 5.94 -3.75
C LYS A 181 20.16 5.37 -4.22
N SER A 182 19.18 5.33 -3.32
CA SER A 182 17.84 4.87 -3.63
C SER A 182 17.16 5.76 -4.66
N LEU A 183 17.27 7.08 -4.50
CA LEU A 183 16.71 8.04 -5.46
C LEU A 183 17.39 7.93 -6.83
N GLU A 184 18.71 7.71 -6.88
CA GLU A 184 19.45 7.49 -8.13
C GLU A 184 18.98 6.22 -8.84
N LEU A 185 18.81 5.11 -8.09
CA LEU A 185 18.27 3.85 -8.60
C LEU A 185 16.88 4.07 -9.23
N LEU A 186 15.98 4.74 -8.51
CA LEU A 186 14.62 4.97 -8.99
C LEU A 186 14.61 5.91 -10.21
N ARG A 187 15.36 7.01 -10.17
CA ARG A 187 15.46 7.92 -11.33
C ARG A 187 15.94 7.19 -12.59
N ARG A 188 16.96 6.35 -12.45
CA ARG A 188 17.45 5.53 -13.58
C ARG A 188 16.38 4.60 -14.12
N ALA A 189 15.70 3.84 -13.25
CA ALA A 189 14.71 2.86 -13.67
C ALA A 189 13.46 3.50 -14.31
N PHE A 190 13.05 4.65 -13.80
CA PHE A 190 11.86 5.37 -14.29
C PHE A 190 12.17 6.45 -15.34
N ASN A 191 13.44 6.67 -15.71
CA ASN A 191 13.89 7.70 -16.66
C ASN A 191 13.46 9.12 -16.23
N ALA A 192 13.63 9.45 -14.96
CA ALA A 192 13.24 10.73 -14.34
C ALA A 192 14.45 11.63 -14.03
#